data_c46512485d75a8595aba168ddd4bba5f
#
_entry.id   c46512485d75a8595aba168ddd4bba5f
#
_cell.length_a   1.000
_cell.length_b   1.000
_cell.length_c   1.000
_cell.angle_alpha   90.00
_cell.angle_beta   90.00
_cell.angle_gamma   90.00
#
_symmetry.space_group_name_H-M   'P 1'
#
loop_
_entity.id
_entity.type
_entity.pdbx_description
1 polymer ?
#
loop_
_entity_poly.entity_id
_entity_poly.type
_entity_poly.pdbx_seq_one_letter_code
_entity_poly.pdbx_strand_id
1 'polypeptide(L)'
;MILATGSPEKRLGKYIYEHFNCKMVSRHNGYNLDNVDIRKQLVDESLDYNIFINNSKLNDFGQVLLLRDMHNAWREKNKTGHIISLGSTASYRNHTTRWYNHEKKTLRDYSIALSQQYSETGIKVSIVYPGQLTLPTKEGNILKDSIDPKDIVDIIQYVIDSPYNINEISVDPKYVSR
;
A
#
# COMPACT_ATOMS: atom_id res chain seq x y z
N MET A 1 0.10 12.63 11.27
CA MET A 1 0.44 11.28 11.81
C MET A 1 0.16 10.24 10.75
N ILE A 2 0.97 9.17 10.68
CA ILE A 2 0.88 8.09 9.69
C ILE A 2 0.51 6.78 10.38
N LEU A 3 -0.46 6.06 9.82
CA LEU A 3 -0.83 4.69 10.15
C LEU A 3 -0.47 3.79 8.97
N ALA A 4 0.18 2.68 9.20
CA ALA A 4 0.55 1.75 8.13
C ALA A 4 0.26 0.29 8.49
N THR A 5 -0.10 -0.51 7.49
CA THR A 5 -0.22 -1.96 7.66
C THR A 5 1.07 -2.68 7.25
N GLY A 6 1.44 -3.71 7.98
CA GLY A 6 2.63 -4.52 7.70
C GLY A 6 3.48 -4.76 8.95
N SER A 7 4.47 -5.64 8.83
CA SER A 7 5.40 -5.89 9.93
C SER A 7 6.51 -4.84 9.97
N PRO A 8 6.76 -4.18 11.12
CA PRO A 8 7.88 -3.26 11.27
C PRO A 8 9.26 -3.94 11.25
N GLU A 9 9.30 -5.26 11.28
CA GLU A 9 10.54 -6.03 11.34
C GLU A 9 10.95 -6.64 10.00
N LYS A 10 10.04 -6.67 9.01
CA LYS A 10 10.22 -7.47 7.79
C LYS A 10 9.84 -6.73 6.52
N ARG A 11 10.56 -7.04 5.46
CA ARG A 11 10.28 -6.58 4.09
C ARG A 11 10.13 -5.06 4.00
N LEU A 12 9.30 -4.59 3.09
CA LEU A 12 9.04 -3.16 2.91
C LEU A 12 8.47 -2.48 4.17
N GLY A 13 7.71 -3.21 5.00
CA GLY A 13 7.17 -2.66 6.24
C GLY A 13 8.24 -2.17 7.21
N LYS A 14 9.40 -2.86 7.29
CA LYS A 14 10.56 -2.42 8.08
C LYS A 14 11.03 -1.03 7.63
N TYR A 15 11.23 -0.83 6.35
CA TYR A 15 11.72 0.43 5.79
C TYR A 15 10.70 1.56 5.93
N ILE A 16 9.40 1.27 5.79
CA ILE A 16 8.31 2.21 6.06
C ILE A 16 8.36 2.66 7.53
N TYR A 17 8.51 1.71 8.45
CA TYR A 17 8.60 2.02 9.89
C TYR A 17 9.82 2.88 10.23
N GLU A 18 11.00 2.48 9.75
CA GLU A 18 12.27 3.18 10.03
C GLU A 18 12.29 4.61 9.47
N HIS A 19 11.68 4.83 8.30
CA HIS A 19 11.67 6.13 7.65
C HIS A 19 10.62 7.09 8.26
N PHE A 20 9.39 6.61 8.42
CA PHE A 20 8.27 7.46 8.84
C PHE A 20 8.05 7.51 10.36
N ASN A 21 8.71 6.65 11.13
CA ASN A 21 8.46 6.47 12.57
C ASN A 21 6.95 6.41 12.87
N CYS A 22 6.21 5.61 12.09
CA CYS A 22 4.76 5.59 12.06
C CYS A 22 4.17 4.44 12.91
N LYS A 23 2.89 4.52 13.23
CA LYS A 23 2.20 3.37 13.82
C LYS A 23 2.06 2.26 12.78
N MET A 24 2.60 1.08 13.08
CA MET A 24 2.46 -0.11 12.26
C MET A 24 1.50 -1.10 12.89
N VAL A 25 0.61 -1.68 12.08
CA VAL A 25 -0.33 -2.72 12.49
C VAL A 25 -0.12 -4.01 11.69
N SER A 26 -0.08 -5.13 12.38
CA SER A 26 0.18 -6.45 11.79
C SER A 26 -0.39 -7.56 12.68
N ARG A 27 -0.40 -8.80 12.18
CA ARG A 27 -0.80 -9.96 13.01
C ARG A 27 0.06 -10.10 14.27
N HIS A 28 1.33 -9.72 14.23
CA HIS A 28 2.26 -9.86 15.36
C HIS A 28 1.90 -8.95 16.54
N ASN A 29 1.21 -7.85 16.29
CA ASN A 29 0.74 -6.94 17.34
C ASN A 29 -0.80 -6.90 17.48
N GLY A 30 -1.46 -8.02 17.15
CA GLY A 30 -2.89 -8.22 17.42
C GLY A 30 -3.84 -7.87 16.27
N TYR A 31 -3.34 -7.27 15.17
CA TYR A 31 -4.18 -6.89 14.03
C TYR A 31 -4.21 -7.98 12.96
N ASN A 32 -5.02 -9.01 13.18
CA ASN A 32 -5.32 -9.97 12.12
C ASN A 32 -6.39 -9.40 11.17
N LEU A 33 -5.96 -8.68 10.13
CA LEU A 33 -6.84 -7.97 9.21
C LEU A 33 -7.65 -8.89 8.25
N ASP A 34 -7.44 -10.19 8.26
CA ASP A 34 -8.34 -11.15 7.64
C ASP A 34 -9.63 -11.32 8.47
N ASN A 35 -9.60 -10.95 9.76
CA ASN A 35 -10.79 -10.86 10.60
C ASN A 35 -11.52 -9.53 10.36
N VAL A 36 -12.83 -9.60 10.09
CA VAL A 36 -13.67 -8.45 9.74
C VAL A 36 -13.78 -7.46 10.92
N ASP A 37 -13.88 -7.93 12.15
CA ASP A 37 -14.05 -7.06 13.33
C ASP A 37 -12.76 -6.29 13.63
N ILE A 38 -11.61 -6.96 13.52
CA ILE A 38 -10.30 -6.30 13.65
C ILE A 38 -10.08 -5.27 12.52
N ARG A 39 -10.56 -5.57 11.31
CA ARG A 39 -10.48 -4.62 10.19
C ARG A 39 -11.35 -3.39 10.46
N LYS A 40 -12.59 -3.56 10.98
CA LYS A 40 -13.46 -2.45 11.40
C LYS A 40 -12.79 -1.61 12.50
N GLN A 41 -12.24 -2.25 13.53
CA GLN A 41 -11.49 -1.56 14.58
C GLN A 41 -10.37 -0.68 14.01
N LEU A 42 -9.58 -1.21 13.07
CA LEU A 42 -8.52 -0.44 12.41
C LEU A 42 -9.07 0.75 11.60
N VAL A 43 -10.20 0.56 10.94
CA VAL A 43 -10.87 1.62 10.19
C VAL A 43 -11.30 2.77 11.12
N ASP A 44 -11.91 2.45 12.25
CA ASP A 44 -12.30 3.45 13.25
C ASP A 44 -11.07 4.17 13.83
N GLU A 45 -10.03 3.43 14.17
CA GLU A 45 -8.77 3.97 14.67
C GLU A 45 -8.07 4.89 13.66
N SER A 46 -8.22 4.63 12.36
CA SER A 46 -7.61 5.43 11.30
C SER A 46 -8.11 6.88 11.25
N LEU A 47 -9.23 7.17 11.86
CA LEU A 47 -9.80 8.52 11.92
C LEU A 47 -8.87 9.51 12.63
N ASP A 48 -7.96 9.04 13.47
CA ASP A 48 -6.97 9.86 14.17
C ASP A 48 -5.70 10.16 13.33
N TYR A 49 -5.59 9.59 12.12
CA TYR A 49 -4.40 9.69 11.27
C TYR A 49 -4.70 10.41 9.96
N ASN A 50 -3.75 11.23 9.49
CA ASN A 50 -3.90 11.99 8.24
C ASN A 50 -3.44 11.20 7.02
N ILE A 51 -2.61 10.17 7.21
CA ILE A 51 -2.06 9.34 6.15
C ILE A 51 -2.25 7.88 6.55
N PHE A 52 -2.74 7.07 5.61
CA PHE A 52 -2.85 5.64 5.75
C PHE A 52 -2.06 4.92 4.65
N ILE A 53 -1.10 4.06 5.02
CA ILE A 53 -0.31 3.25 4.07
C ILE A 53 -0.80 1.80 4.11
N ASN A 54 -1.51 1.39 3.07
CA ASN A 54 -2.07 0.06 2.88
C ASN A 54 -1.04 -0.89 2.25
N ASN A 55 -0.13 -1.45 3.07
CA ASN A 55 1.00 -2.26 2.61
C ASN A 55 0.85 -3.77 2.83
N SER A 56 -0.03 -4.23 3.71
CA SER A 56 -0.16 -5.66 4.01
C SER A 56 -0.78 -6.45 2.86
N LYS A 57 -0.16 -7.59 2.52
CA LYS A 57 -0.87 -8.62 1.74
C LYS A 57 -1.89 -9.31 2.64
N LEU A 58 -3.14 -9.23 2.27
CA LEU A 58 -4.28 -9.88 2.93
C LEU A 58 -4.88 -10.93 1.99
N ASN A 59 -5.62 -11.89 2.55
CA ASN A 59 -6.31 -12.91 1.75
C ASN A 59 -7.60 -12.34 1.14
N ASP A 60 -8.12 -13.01 0.11
CA ASP A 60 -9.46 -12.81 -0.45
C ASP A 60 -9.81 -11.32 -0.72
N PHE A 61 -8.96 -10.65 -1.50
CA PHE A 61 -9.09 -9.22 -1.78
C PHE A 61 -9.08 -8.32 -0.55
N GLY A 62 -8.61 -8.81 0.59
CA GLY A 62 -8.65 -8.08 1.87
C GLY A 62 -7.99 -6.71 1.82
N GLN A 63 -6.95 -6.51 1.00
CA GLN A 63 -6.33 -5.20 0.80
C GLN A 63 -7.27 -4.21 0.07
N VAL A 64 -8.06 -4.69 -0.88
CA VAL A 64 -9.09 -3.90 -1.59
C VAL A 64 -10.24 -3.55 -0.65
N LEU A 65 -10.70 -4.53 0.13
CA LEU A 65 -11.75 -4.33 1.13
C LEU A 65 -11.33 -3.31 2.18
N LEU A 66 -10.10 -3.40 2.66
CA LEU A 66 -9.56 -2.43 3.63
C LEU A 66 -9.49 -1.02 3.03
N LEU A 67 -9.04 -0.86 1.78
CA LEU A 67 -9.05 0.42 1.08
C LEU A 67 -10.47 0.99 0.98
N ARG A 68 -11.44 0.17 0.59
CA ARG A 68 -12.85 0.56 0.49
C ARG A 68 -13.40 1.05 1.84
N ASP A 69 -13.22 0.24 2.86
CA ASP A 69 -13.77 0.50 4.18
C ASP A 69 -13.15 1.76 4.80
N MET A 70 -11.83 1.94 4.60
CA MET A 70 -11.09 3.13 5.03
C MET A 70 -11.59 4.40 4.33
N HIS A 71 -11.68 4.37 3.00
CA HIS A 71 -12.15 5.51 2.21
C HIS A 71 -13.60 5.88 2.58
N ASN A 72 -14.49 4.88 2.72
CA ASN A 72 -15.89 5.11 3.09
C ASN A 72 -16.01 5.75 4.47
N ALA A 73 -15.29 5.21 5.47
CA ALA A 73 -15.33 5.76 6.82
C ALA A 73 -14.81 7.20 6.88
N TRP A 74 -13.72 7.50 6.16
CA TRP A 74 -13.21 8.87 6.09
C TRP A 74 -14.20 9.82 5.41
N ARG A 75 -14.83 9.38 4.31
CA ARG A 75 -15.87 10.16 3.61
C ARG A 75 -17.08 10.43 4.51
N GLU A 76 -17.60 9.41 5.20
CA GLU A 76 -18.75 9.54 6.11
C GLU A 76 -18.48 10.49 7.28
N LYS A 77 -17.23 10.60 7.71
CA LYS A 77 -16.80 11.52 8.77
C LYS A 77 -16.31 12.87 8.24
N ASN A 78 -16.46 13.15 6.94
CA ASN A 78 -15.91 14.36 6.28
C ASN A 78 -14.43 14.58 6.58
N LYS A 79 -13.67 13.49 6.72
CA LYS A 79 -12.25 13.52 7.01
C LYS A 79 -11.46 13.67 5.72
N THR A 80 -10.55 14.62 5.69
CA THR A 80 -9.55 14.75 4.62
C THR A 80 -8.27 14.01 4.98
N GLY A 81 -7.51 13.60 3.98
CA GLY A 81 -6.23 12.92 4.20
C GLY A 81 -5.75 12.19 2.95
N HIS A 82 -4.77 11.28 3.14
CA HIS A 82 -4.14 10.57 2.05
C HIS A 82 -4.08 9.06 2.31
N ILE A 83 -4.69 8.26 1.46
CA ILE A 83 -4.60 6.80 1.47
C ILE A 83 -3.64 6.36 0.36
N ILE A 84 -2.56 5.67 0.73
CA ILE A 84 -1.53 5.18 -0.20
C ILE A 84 -1.53 3.66 -0.18
N SER A 85 -1.85 3.03 -1.30
CA SER A 85 -1.83 1.56 -1.43
C SER A 85 -0.53 1.08 -2.07
N LEU A 86 0.04 -0.01 -1.55
CA LEU A 86 1.17 -0.71 -2.16
C LEU A 86 0.65 -1.81 -3.07
N GLY A 87 0.69 -1.52 -4.36
CA GLY A 87 0.35 -2.45 -5.44
C GLY A 87 1.51 -3.41 -5.77
N SER A 88 1.61 -3.75 -7.02
CA SER A 88 2.72 -4.51 -7.62
C SER A 88 2.65 -4.40 -9.14
N THR A 89 3.78 -4.35 -9.84
CA THR A 89 3.82 -4.46 -11.30
C THR A 89 3.26 -5.79 -11.83
N ALA A 90 3.03 -6.77 -10.96
CA ALA A 90 2.28 -7.98 -11.27
C ALA A 90 0.84 -7.68 -11.75
N SER A 91 0.26 -6.52 -11.40
CA SER A 91 -1.06 -6.07 -11.89
C SER A 91 -1.12 -5.87 -13.40
N TYR A 92 0.01 -5.63 -14.06
CA TYR A 92 0.11 -5.46 -15.52
C TYR A 92 0.28 -6.78 -16.29
N ARG A 93 0.50 -7.90 -15.58
CA ARG A 93 0.76 -9.20 -16.21
C ARG A 93 -0.56 -9.92 -16.51
N ASN A 94 -1.03 -9.83 -17.73
CA ASN A 94 -2.28 -10.44 -18.17
C ASN A 94 -2.22 -11.98 -18.39
N HIS A 95 -1.03 -12.57 -18.34
CA HIS A 95 -0.80 -13.96 -18.78
C HIS A 95 -0.75 -14.97 -17.64
N THR A 96 -1.09 -14.59 -16.42
CA THR A 96 -0.98 -15.49 -15.29
C THR A 96 -2.35 -15.75 -14.66
N THR A 97 -2.64 -17.01 -14.38
CA THR A 97 -3.80 -17.45 -13.58
C THR A 97 -3.56 -17.29 -12.08
N ARG A 98 -2.49 -16.60 -11.67
CA ARG A 98 -2.14 -16.43 -10.26
C ARG A 98 -3.12 -15.47 -9.61
N TRP A 99 -3.81 -15.94 -8.58
CA TRP A 99 -4.76 -15.18 -7.78
C TRP A 99 -4.20 -13.82 -7.32
N TYR A 100 -2.96 -13.80 -6.88
CA TYR A 100 -2.24 -12.58 -6.50
C TYR A 100 -2.29 -11.47 -7.57
N ASN A 101 -2.15 -11.82 -8.85
CA ASN A 101 -2.17 -10.82 -9.93
C ASN A 101 -3.56 -10.20 -10.09
N HIS A 102 -4.61 -11.01 -9.93
CA HIS A 102 -5.99 -10.53 -9.97
C HIS A 102 -6.30 -9.61 -8.79
N GLU A 103 -5.86 -9.96 -7.59
CA GLU A 103 -6.00 -9.10 -6.41
C GLU A 103 -5.29 -7.76 -6.62
N LYS A 104 -4.06 -7.77 -7.13
CA LYS A 104 -3.29 -6.54 -7.36
C LYS A 104 -3.86 -5.71 -8.51
N LYS A 105 -4.43 -6.32 -9.53
CA LYS A 105 -5.16 -5.62 -10.59
C LYS A 105 -6.42 -4.95 -10.04
N THR A 106 -7.22 -5.67 -9.26
CA THR A 106 -8.42 -5.10 -8.63
C THR A 106 -8.06 -3.95 -7.69
N LEU A 107 -7.00 -4.08 -6.90
CA LEU A 107 -6.50 -3.00 -6.04
C LEU A 107 -6.13 -1.77 -6.85
N ARG A 108 -5.45 -1.96 -7.99
CA ARG A 108 -5.09 -0.89 -8.91
C ARG A 108 -6.33 -0.16 -9.42
N ASP A 109 -7.20 -0.90 -10.08
CA ASP A 109 -8.37 -0.33 -10.76
C ASP A 109 -9.28 0.41 -9.75
N TYR A 110 -9.43 -0.14 -8.55
CA TYR A 110 -10.21 0.49 -7.49
C TYR A 110 -9.53 1.72 -6.90
N SER A 111 -8.21 1.71 -6.70
CA SER A 111 -7.46 2.89 -6.23
C SER A 111 -7.58 4.05 -7.21
N ILE A 112 -7.47 3.78 -8.52
CA ILE A 112 -7.63 4.80 -9.57
C ILE A 112 -9.05 5.36 -9.56
N ALA A 113 -10.07 4.51 -9.45
CA ALA A 113 -11.46 4.96 -9.38
C ALA A 113 -11.72 5.88 -8.17
N LEU A 114 -11.15 5.55 -7.00
CA LEU A 114 -11.27 6.39 -5.81
C LEU A 114 -10.48 7.70 -5.93
N SER A 115 -9.30 7.68 -6.57
CA SER A 115 -8.49 8.88 -6.74
C SER A 115 -9.20 9.99 -7.55
N GLN A 116 -10.11 9.59 -8.45
CA GLN A 116 -10.92 10.51 -9.25
C GLN A 116 -11.99 11.24 -8.42
N GLN A 117 -12.31 10.75 -7.21
CA GLN A 117 -13.29 11.35 -6.30
C GLN A 117 -12.67 12.41 -5.37
N TYR A 118 -11.40 12.77 -5.55
CA TYR A 118 -10.69 13.68 -4.65
C TYR A 118 -11.37 15.04 -4.52
N SER A 119 -11.85 15.62 -5.63
CA SER A 119 -12.54 16.92 -5.62
C SER A 119 -13.85 16.92 -4.80
N GLU A 120 -14.47 15.75 -4.66
CA GLU A 120 -15.74 15.60 -3.93
C GLU A 120 -15.50 15.24 -2.46
N THR A 121 -14.45 14.48 -2.17
CA THR A 121 -14.25 13.87 -0.85
C THR A 121 -13.14 14.54 -0.04
N GLY A 122 -12.20 15.24 -0.69
CA GLY A 122 -10.98 15.73 -0.06
C GLY A 122 -10.01 14.63 0.37
N ILE A 123 -10.26 13.37 -0.04
CA ILE A 123 -9.41 12.22 0.29
C ILE A 123 -8.52 11.92 -0.91
N LYS A 124 -7.21 12.18 -0.79
CA LYS A 124 -6.24 11.72 -1.79
C LYS A 124 -6.14 10.20 -1.74
N VAL A 125 -6.15 9.55 -2.89
CA VAL A 125 -5.87 8.12 -3.00
C VAL A 125 -4.79 7.91 -4.04
N SER A 126 -3.69 7.28 -3.63
CA SER A 126 -2.56 6.96 -4.49
C SER A 126 -2.24 5.47 -4.44
N ILE A 127 -1.66 4.96 -5.53
CA ILE A 127 -1.12 3.61 -5.52
C ILE A 127 0.30 3.59 -6.10
N VAL A 128 1.22 2.95 -5.39
CA VAL A 128 2.60 2.73 -5.82
C VAL A 128 2.78 1.26 -6.19
N TYR A 129 3.28 0.99 -7.39
CA TYR A 129 3.51 -0.37 -7.91
C TYR A 129 5.00 -0.67 -7.96
N PRO A 130 5.58 -1.22 -6.91
CA PRO A 130 6.95 -1.71 -7.00
C PRO A 130 7.01 -2.98 -7.85
N GLY A 131 8.05 -3.08 -8.66
CA GLY A 131 8.50 -4.32 -9.26
C GLY A 131 9.15 -5.25 -8.23
N GLN A 132 10.11 -6.05 -8.67
CA GLN A 132 10.82 -6.95 -7.76
C GLN A 132 11.69 -6.17 -6.78
N LEU A 133 11.46 -6.35 -5.48
CA LEU A 133 12.27 -5.72 -4.43
C LEU A 133 13.52 -6.55 -4.10
N THR A 134 14.60 -5.85 -3.74
CA THR A 134 15.84 -6.43 -3.19
C THR A 134 15.58 -6.95 -1.77
N LEU A 135 14.96 -8.11 -1.69
CA LEU A 135 14.71 -8.80 -0.43
C LEU A 135 15.38 -10.17 -0.49
N PRO A 136 15.98 -10.65 0.62
CA PRO A 136 16.54 -11.97 0.64
C PRO A 136 15.49 -13.02 0.25
N THR A 137 15.86 -13.92 -0.66
CA THR A 137 15.05 -15.13 -0.91
C THR A 137 15.06 -16.01 0.33
N LYS A 138 14.28 -17.11 0.31
CA LYS A 138 14.31 -18.08 1.41
C LYS A 138 15.71 -18.69 1.62
N GLU A 139 16.49 -18.75 0.53
CA GLU A 139 17.87 -19.24 0.52
C GLU A 139 18.89 -18.13 0.86
N GLY A 140 18.46 -16.90 1.16
CA GLY A 140 19.32 -15.78 1.50
C GLY A 140 19.94 -15.05 0.29
N ASN A 141 19.62 -15.45 -0.93
CA ASN A 141 20.14 -14.82 -2.13
C ASN A 141 19.43 -13.48 -2.41
N ILE A 142 20.17 -12.49 -2.90
CA ILE A 142 19.62 -11.24 -3.43
C ILE A 142 19.44 -11.40 -4.95
N LEU A 143 18.21 -11.14 -5.43
CA LEU A 143 17.93 -11.19 -6.86
C LEU A 143 18.63 -10.00 -7.56
N LYS A 144 19.31 -10.30 -8.66
CA LYS A 144 19.80 -9.26 -9.57
C LYS A 144 18.60 -8.53 -10.18
N ASP A 145 18.81 -7.30 -10.58
CA ASP A 145 17.76 -6.47 -11.20
C ASP A 145 16.52 -6.30 -10.29
N SER A 146 16.75 -5.90 -9.06
CA SER A 146 15.71 -5.61 -8.06
C SER A 146 15.84 -4.18 -7.53
N ILE A 147 14.75 -3.65 -6.98
CA ILE A 147 14.64 -2.29 -6.46
C ILE A 147 14.99 -2.31 -4.96
N ASP A 148 15.82 -1.38 -4.50
CA ASP A 148 16.03 -1.20 -3.06
C ASP A 148 14.71 -0.75 -2.40
N PRO A 149 14.25 -1.42 -1.34
CA PRO A 149 13.07 -0.98 -0.61
C PRO A 149 13.11 0.48 -0.13
N LYS A 150 14.29 1.06 0.08
CA LYS A 150 14.45 2.47 0.43
C LYS A 150 13.98 3.38 -0.68
N ASP A 151 14.29 3.06 -1.93
CA ASP A 151 13.84 3.84 -3.10
C ASP A 151 12.31 3.89 -3.17
N ILE A 152 11.63 2.80 -2.79
CA ILE A 152 10.16 2.79 -2.72
C ILE A 152 9.63 3.68 -1.59
N VAL A 153 10.33 3.72 -0.46
CA VAL A 153 9.96 4.60 0.65
C VAL A 153 10.15 6.06 0.27
N ASP A 154 11.23 6.41 -0.44
CA ASP A 154 11.47 7.77 -0.96
C ASP A 154 10.37 8.18 -1.95
N ILE A 155 9.90 7.24 -2.79
CA ILE A 155 8.76 7.49 -3.68
C ILE A 155 7.47 7.71 -2.89
N ILE A 156 7.22 6.94 -1.83
CA ILE A 156 6.07 7.16 -0.94
C ILE A 156 6.16 8.56 -0.31
N GLN A 157 7.34 8.97 0.16
CA GLN A 157 7.57 10.32 0.69
C GLN A 157 7.26 11.39 -0.36
N TYR A 158 7.76 11.22 -1.59
CA TYR A 158 7.45 12.12 -2.70
C TYR A 158 5.95 12.22 -2.98
N VAL A 159 5.22 11.11 -2.93
CA VAL A 159 3.75 11.08 -3.10
C VAL A 159 3.05 11.84 -1.96
N ILE A 160 3.54 11.71 -0.74
CA ILE A 160 2.99 12.43 0.44
C ILE A 160 3.19 13.94 0.30
N ASP A 161 4.40 14.37 -0.05
CA ASP A 161 4.80 15.78 -0.08
C ASP A 161 4.34 16.51 -1.33
N SER A 162 3.91 15.76 -2.36
CA SER A 162 3.48 16.38 -3.63
C SER A 162 2.28 17.30 -3.43
N PRO A 163 2.33 18.52 -3.98
CA PRO A 163 1.17 19.42 -4.02
C PRO A 163 0.09 18.91 -4.98
N TYR A 164 0.41 17.95 -5.84
CA TYR A 164 -0.50 17.35 -6.80
C TYR A 164 -1.16 16.09 -6.27
N ASN A 165 -2.30 15.74 -6.82
CA ASN A 165 -2.90 14.42 -6.59
C ASN A 165 -2.24 13.41 -7.53
N ILE A 166 -1.28 12.64 -7.01
CA ILE A 166 -0.60 11.58 -7.75
C ILE A 166 -1.43 10.31 -7.62
N ASN A 167 -2.08 9.91 -8.70
CA ASN A 167 -2.99 8.76 -8.67
C ASN A 167 -2.22 7.43 -8.66
N GLU A 168 -1.18 7.30 -9.51
CA GLU A 168 -0.38 6.08 -9.61
C GLU A 168 1.07 6.35 -9.96
N ILE A 169 1.98 5.53 -9.40
CA ILE A 169 3.39 5.47 -9.79
C ILE A 169 3.78 4.01 -9.94
N SER A 170 4.35 3.67 -11.11
CA SER A 170 4.95 2.36 -11.37
C SER A 170 6.47 2.46 -11.33
N VAL A 171 7.11 1.53 -10.64
CA VAL A 171 8.57 1.49 -10.47
C VAL A 171 9.07 0.10 -10.81
N ASP A 172 9.76 -0.04 -11.92
CA ASP A 172 10.41 -1.28 -12.33
C ASP A 172 11.93 -1.21 -12.11
N PRO A 173 12.60 -2.35 -11.87
CA PRO A 173 14.05 -2.39 -11.81
C PRO A 173 14.64 -1.92 -13.12
N LYS A 174 15.80 -1.27 -13.05
CA LYS A 174 16.57 -0.96 -14.25
C LYS A 174 17.10 -2.26 -14.85
N TYR A 175 16.53 -2.68 -15.96
CA TYR A 175 17.07 -3.81 -16.72
C TYR A 175 18.40 -3.41 -17.33
N VAL A 176 19.47 -4.03 -16.90
CA VAL A 176 20.74 -3.97 -17.64
C VAL A 176 20.56 -4.87 -18.83
N SER A 177 20.50 -4.30 -20.03
CA SER A 177 20.50 -5.07 -21.28
C SER A 177 21.71 -6.01 -21.29
N ARG A 178 21.46 -7.30 -21.38
CA ARG A 178 22.50 -8.32 -21.54
C ARG A 178 23.05 -8.29 -22.94
#